data_0e827624a3f7f5a4dd41a12cbb77591d
#
_entry.id   0e827624a3f7f5a4dd41a12cbb77591d
#
_cell.length_a   1.000
_cell.length_b   1.000
_cell.length_c   1.000
_cell.angle_alpha   90.00
_cell.angle_beta   90.00
_cell.angle_gamma   90.00
#
_symmetry.space_group_name_H-M   'P 1'
#
loop_
_entity.id
_entity.type
_entity.pdbx_description
1 polymer ?
#
loop_
_entity_poly.entity_id
_entity_poly.type
_entity_poly.pdbx_seq_one_letter_code
_entity_poly.pdbx_strand_id
1 'polypeptide(L)'
;YRGEVVETGEVAQILGAPQHKYTKSLIAAVPRADQKLERFSSVDYIEGGDVAMLRIDIQTHWLGQSLRERGTGKAIEVENLDLSFTLQKSILKRNRRMLKAVDNVSFTVNEGETFGLVGESGSGKSTVARLIAGLYRPDSGQVRVIGQDVVSQPSSKDAREARRALQMIFQDPYSSLNARMRVLDIVAEPI
;
A
#
# COMPACT_ATOMS: atom_id res chain seq x y z
N TYR A 1 10.91 -22.56 -1.24
CA TYR A 1 11.46 -21.65 -0.23
C TYR A 1 12.94 -21.44 -0.49
N ARG A 2 13.39 -20.19 -0.55
CA ARG A 2 14.80 -19.82 -0.87
C ARG A 2 15.34 -20.45 -2.17
N GLY A 3 14.46 -20.66 -3.16
CA GLY A 3 14.81 -21.26 -4.44
C GLY A 3 14.72 -22.79 -4.48
N GLU A 4 14.35 -23.43 -3.38
CA GLU A 4 14.19 -24.88 -3.29
C GLU A 4 12.71 -25.26 -3.16
N VAL A 5 12.36 -26.40 -3.77
CA VAL A 5 11.04 -27.02 -3.62
C VAL A 5 11.04 -27.80 -2.31
N VAL A 6 10.27 -27.35 -1.33
CA VAL A 6 10.27 -27.93 0.03
C VAL A 6 9.24 -29.04 0.23
N GLU A 7 8.20 -29.09 -0.61
CA GLU A 7 7.17 -30.13 -0.55
C GLU A 7 6.48 -30.27 -1.90
N THR A 8 6.19 -31.50 -2.29
CA THR A 8 5.42 -31.86 -3.49
C THR A 8 4.43 -32.95 -3.13
N GLY A 9 3.25 -32.93 -3.75
CA GLY A 9 2.20 -33.92 -3.53
C GLY A 9 0.92 -33.55 -4.25
N GLU A 10 -0.10 -34.36 -4.08
CA GLU A 10 -1.44 -34.08 -4.58
C GLU A 10 -2.04 -32.85 -3.87
N VAL A 11 -2.88 -32.11 -4.59
CA VAL A 11 -3.48 -30.85 -4.08
C VAL A 11 -4.21 -31.09 -2.74
N ALA A 12 -5.00 -32.17 -2.63
CA ALA A 12 -5.73 -32.51 -1.41
C ALA A 12 -4.80 -32.76 -0.22
N GLN A 13 -3.66 -33.42 -0.45
CA GLN A 13 -2.65 -33.68 0.58
C GLN A 13 -1.96 -32.39 1.01
N ILE A 14 -1.45 -31.60 0.06
CA ILE A 14 -0.73 -30.35 0.36
C ILE A 14 -1.60 -29.35 1.10
N LEU A 15 -2.87 -29.20 0.71
CA LEU A 15 -3.79 -28.26 1.34
C LEU A 15 -4.41 -28.81 2.65
N GLY A 16 -4.67 -30.10 2.73
CA GLY A 16 -5.36 -30.69 3.88
C GLY A 16 -4.44 -31.22 4.98
N ALA A 17 -3.26 -31.73 4.62
CA ALA A 17 -2.32 -32.38 5.54
C ALA A 17 -0.86 -32.12 5.17
N PRO A 18 -0.44 -30.84 5.07
CA PRO A 18 0.94 -30.48 4.73
C PRO A 18 1.93 -31.04 5.74
N GLN A 19 3.07 -31.51 5.27
CA GLN A 19 4.12 -32.09 6.14
C GLN A 19 5.19 -31.05 6.47
N HIS A 20 5.61 -30.26 5.48
CA HIS A 20 6.68 -29.27 5.68
C HIS A 20 6.21 -28.05 6.48
N LYS A 21 7.03 -27.59 7.42
CA LYS A 21 6.70 -26.45 8.30
C LYS A 21 6.36 -25.17 7.52
N TYR A 22 7.09 -24.89 6.46
CA TYR A 22 6.85 -23.73 5.61
C TYR A 22 5.50 -23.80 4.89
N THR A 23 5.12 -24.98 4.35
CA THR A 23 3.80 -25.19 3.74
C THR A 23 2.68 -24.98 4.76
N LYS A 24 2.85 -25.51 5.98
CA LYS A 24 1.90 -25.31 7.10
C LYS A 24 1.72 -23.82 7.42
N SER A 25 2.81 -23.07 7.50
CA SER A 25 2.75 -21.63 7.80
C SER A 25 2.10 -20.82 6.69
N LEU A 26 2.35 -21.17 5.43
CA LEU A 26 1.68 -20.51 4.28
C LEU A 26 0.18 -20.75 4.29
N ILE A 27 -0.26 -22.00 4.53
CA ILE A 27 -1.69 -22.32 4.59
C ILE A 27 -2.37 -21.64 5.79
N ALA A 28 -1.70 -21.61 6.94
CA ALA A 28 -2.20 -20.92 8.14
C ALA A 28 -2.31 -19.40 7.96
N ALA A 29 -1.51 -18.81 7.08
CA ALA A 29 -1.56 -17.38 6.79
C ALA A 29 -2.68 -16.98 5.80
N VAL A 30 -3.34 -17.95 5.15
CA VAL A 30 -4.45 -17.67 4.24
C VAL A 30 -5.67 -17.21 5.04
N PRO A 31 -6.19 -15.98 4.78
CA PRO A 31 -7.39 -15.50 5.46
C PRO A 31 -8.59 -16.39 5.15
N ARG A 32 -9.26 -16.85 6.19
CA ARG A 32 -10.50 -17.63 6.05
C ARG A 32 -11.69 -16.68 6.03
N ALA A 33 -12.45 -16.72 4.94
CA ALA A 33 -13.64 -15.86 4.76
C ALA A 33 -14.80 -16.22 5.71
N ASP A 34 -14.80 -17.44 6.25
CA ASP A 34 -15.81 -17.98 7.17
C ASP A 34 -15.54 -17.66 8.65
N GLN A 35 -14.39 -17.07 8.95
CA GLN A 35 -13.99 -16.75 10.33
C GLN A 35 -13.55 -15.30 10.47
N LYS A 36 -14.12 -14.60 11.44
CA LYS A 36 -13.64 -13.29 11.87
C LYS A 36 -12.44 -13.50 12.79
N LEU A 37 -11.25 -13.30 12.26
CA LEU A 37 -10.02 -13.36 13.06
C LEU A 37 -9.74 -11.98 13.66
N GLU A 38 -9.43 -11.94 14.96
CA GLU A 38 -8.95 -10.71 15.60
C GLU A 38 -7.53 -10.33 15.11
N ARG A 39 -6.75 -11.32 14.71
CA ARG A 39 -5.42 -11.16 14.10
C ARG A 39 -5.17 -12.26 13.07
N PHE A 40 -4.49 -11.90 11.98
CA PHE A 40 -3.95 -12.89 11.05
C PHE A 40 -2.73 -13.58 11.67
N SER A 41 -2.60 -14.90 11.44
CA SER A 41 -1.38 -15.60 11.82
C SER A 41 -0.22 -15.06 11.01
N SER A 42 0.84 -14.57 11.68
CA SER A 42 2.07 -14.22 11.01
C SER A 42 2.77 -15.49 10.50
N VAL A 43 3.39 -15.39 9.33
CA VAL A 43 4.22 -16.49 8.80
C VAL A 43 5.57 -16.42 9.49
N ASP A 44 5.69 -16.97 10.69
CA ASP A 44 6.94 -16.98 11.47
C ASP A 44 7.78 -18.21 11.08
N TYR A 45 8.27 -18.22 9.84
CA TYR A 45 9.29 -19.20 9.45
C TYR A 45 10.66 -18.50 9.37
N ILE A 46 11.32 -18.42 10.52
CA ILE A 46 12.75 -18.07 10.60
C ILE A 46 13.46 -19.30 11.15
N GLU A 47 14.28 -19.93 10.30
CA GLU A 47 15.15 -21.01 10.70
C GLU A 47 16.17 -20.48 11.74
N GLY A 48 16.08 -20.99 12.98
CA GLY A 48 17.12 -20.77 14.01
C GLY A 48 16.96 -19.55 14.91
N GLY A 49 15.84 -18.89 14.94
CA GLY A 49 15.60 -17.81 15.88
C GLY A 49 14.27 -17.97 16.64
N ASP A 50 14.34 -18.11 17.96
CA ASP A 50 13.22 -17.73 18.82
C ASP A 50 13.01 -16.22 18.65
N VAL A 51 12.20 -15.84 17.68
CA VAL A 51 11.68 -14.48 17.62
C VAL A 51 10.65 -14.41 18.75
N ALA A 52 11.10 -13.99 19.93
CA ALA A 52 10.20 -13.54 20.96
C ALA A 52 9.30 -12.47 20.34
N MET A 53 8.06 -12.84 20.01
CA MET A 53 7.07 -11.86 19.60
C MET A 53 6.99 -10.85 20.71
N LEU A 54 7.49 -9.64 20.47
CA LEU A 54 7.19 -8.49 21.28
C LEU A 54 5.66 -8.31 21.22
N ARG A 55 4.97 -8.90 22.19
CA ARG A 55 3.55 -8.62 22.44
C ARG A 55 3.45 -7.19 22.94
N ILE A 56 3.33 -6.26 22.00
CA ILE A 56 3.06 -4.88 22.34
C ILE A 56 1.61 -4.83 22.83
N ASP A 57 1.43 -4.61 24.12
CA ASP A 57 0.11 -4.28 24.64
C ASP A 57 -0.25 -2.87 24.15
N ILE A 58 -1.14 -2.81 23.15
CA ILE A 58 -1.57 -1.56 22.51
C ILE A 58 -2.23 -0.61 23.52
N GLN A 59 -2.81 -1.11 24.64
CA GLN A 59 -3.45 -0.26 25.63
C GLN A 59 -2.44 0.48 26.52
N THR A 60 -1.27 -0.13 26.75
CA THR A 60 -0.20 0.46 27.56
C THR A 60 0.90 1.08 26.73
N HIS A 61 0.96 0.76 25.44
CA HIS A 61 1.97 1.28 24.54
C HIS A 61 1.68 2.75 24.16
N TRP A 62 2.73 3.55 24.05
CA TRP A 62 2.63 4.98 23.69
C TRP A 62 1.80 5.24 22.40
N LEU A 63 1.77 4.30 21.45
CA LEU A 63 0.93 4.38 20.25
C LEU A 63 -0.57 4.25 20.57
N GLY A 64 -0.94 3.50 21.62
CA GLY A 64 -2.32 3.38 22.09
C GLY A 64 -2.82 4.60 22.85
N GLN A 65 -1.91 5.35 23.48
CA GLN A 65 -2.24 6.57 24.22
C GLN A 65 -2.48 7.77 23.30
N SER A 66 -2.07 7.69 22.05
CA SER A 66 -2.27 8.74 21.05
C SER A 66 -3.49 8.50 20.15
N LEU A 67 -4.52 7.81 20.62
CA LEU A 67 -5.83 7.82 19.97
C LEU A 67 -6.36 9.26 20.02
N ARG A 68 -5.89 10.07 19.08
CA ARG A 68 -6.47 11.40 18.81
C ARG A 68 -7.98 11.20 18.65
N GLU A 69 -8.74 12.06 19.32
CA GLU A 69 -10.16 12.20 19.02
C GLU A 69 -10.30 12.23 17.48
N ARG A 70 -11.18 11.40 16.94
CA ARG A 70 -11.42 11.37 15.51
C ARG A 70 -11.78 12.78 15.08
N GLY A 71 -10.94 13.40 14.26
CA GLY A 71 -11.23 14.68 13.66
C GLY A 71 -12.52 14.56 12.84
N THR A 72 -13.27 15.65 12.74
CA THR A 72 -14.46 15.72 11.90
C THR A 72 -14.14 16.19 10.50
N GLY A 73 -12.87 16.40 10.21
CA GLY A 73 -12.37 16.89 8.93
C GLY A 73 -12.21 15.80 7.87
N LYS A 74 -12.02 16.25 6.63
CA LYS A 74 -11.68 15.38 5.50
C LYS A 74 -10.15 15.32 5.39
N ALA A 75 -9.59 14.12 5.51
CA ALA A 75 -8.15 13.89 5.35
C ALA A 75 -7.75 13.87 3.88
N ILE A 76 -8.53 13.19 3.03
CA ILE A 76 -8.29 13.09 1.58
C ILE A 76 -9.61 13.29 0.84
N GLU A 77 -9.58 14.12 -0.20
CA GLU A 77 -10.69 14.28 -1.14
C GLU A 77 -10.17 14.04 -2.56
N VAL A 78 -10.82 13.16 -3.28
CA VAL A 78 -10.55 12.84 -4.68
C VAL A 78 -11.80 13.14 -5.49
N GLU A 79 -11.68 13.98 -6.51
CA GLU A 79 -12.81 14.43 -7.33
C GLU A 79 -12.51 14.24 -8.82
N ASN A 80 -13.35 13.44 -9.50
CA ASN A 80 -13.34 13.22 -10.95
C ASN A 80 -11.94 12.92 -11.51
N LEU A 81 -11.21 12.05 -10.82
CA LEU A 81 -9.80 11.77 -11.12
C LEU A 81 -9.68 10.88 -12.35
N ASP A 82 -8.92 11.34 -13.34
CA ASP A 82 -8.63 10.63 -14.56
C ASP A 82 -7.13 10.50 -14.79
N LEU A 83 -6.69 9.33 -15.28
CA LEU A 83 -5.33 9.13 -15.75
C LEU A 83 -5.26 8.06 -16.84
N SER A 84 -4.58 8.41 -17.93
CA SER A 84 -4.30 7.47 -19.05
C SER A 84 -2.80 7.36 -19.29
N PHE A 85 -2.33 6.14 -19.49
CA PHE A 85 -0.96 5.86 -19.91
C PHE A 85 -0.86 5.63 -21.40
N THR A 86 0.16 6.21 -22.05
CA THR A 86 0.48 5.91 -23.44
C THR A 86 1.27 4.61 -23.52
N LEU A 87 0.66 3.54 -24.01
CA LEU A 87 1.30 2.22 -24.18
C LEU A 87 2.24 2.20 -25.39
N GLN A 88 1.91 2.94 -26.44
CA GLN A 88 2.70 2.96 -27.67
C GLN A 88 2.83 4.40 -28.18
N LYS A 89 4.07 4.91 -28.20
CA LYS A 89 4.38 6.20 -28.80
C LYS A 89 4.39 6.05 -30.32
N SER A 90 3.52 6.77 -31.04
CA SER A 90 3.54 6.88 -32.49
C SER A 90 3.66 8.35 -32.88
N ILE A 91 4.41 8.61 -33.96
CA ILE A 91 4.56 9.97 -34.52
C ILE A 91 3.21 10.50 -34.99
N LEU A 92 2.34 9.62 -35.49
CA LEU A 92 0.96 9.95 -35.85
C LEU A 92 0.04 9.76 -34.64
N LYS A 93 -0.61 10.83 -34.15
CA LYS A 93 -1.57 10.79 -33.03
C LYS A 93 -2.64 9.70 -33.16
N ARG A 94 -2.99 9.33 -34.40
CA ARG A 94 -4.03 8.35 -34.74
C ARG A 94 -3.69 6.91 -34.32
N ASN A 95 -2.40 6.58 -34.11
CA ASN A 95 -1.96 5.22 -33.76
C ASN A 95 -1.45 5.08 -32.32
N ARG A 96 -1.74 6.05 -31.45
CA ARG A 96 -1.39 5.95 -30.04
C ARG A 96 -2.38 5.02 -29.32
N ARG A 97 -1.87 3.96 -28.75
CA ARG A 97 -2.65 3.14 -27.80
C ARG A 97 -2.55 3.77 -26.42
N MET A 98 -3.71 4.15 -25.87
CA MET A 98 -3.84 4.69 -24.52
C MET A 98 -4.49 3.62 -23.63
N LEU A 99 -4.01 3.49 -22.42
CA LEU A 99 -4.63 2.69 -21.35
C LEU A 99 -5.21 3.67 -20.34
N LYS A 100 -6.51 3.72 -20.20
CA LYS A 100 -7.17 4.47 -19.13
C LYS A 100 -7.01 3.68 -17.85
N ALA A 101 -6.12 4.15 -16.96
CA ALA A 101 -5.78 3.47 -15.71
C ALA A 101 -6.66 3.94 -14.54
N VAL A 102 -7.16 5.17 -14.62
CA VAL A 102 -8.12 5.74 -13.67
C VAL A 102 -9.18 6.47 -14.50
N ASP A 103 -10.46 6.19 -14.24
CA ASP A 103 -11.59 6.68 -14.99
C ASP A 103 -12.64 7.29 -14.05
N ASN A 104 -12.65 8.62 -13.97
CA ASN A 104 -13.63 9.43 -13.24
C ASN A 104 -13.84 8.96 -11.78
N VAL A 105 -12.74 8.74 -11.06
CA VAL A 105 -12.79 8.23 -9.67
C VAL A 105 -12.99 9.38 -8.70
N SER A 106 -13.98 9.23 -7.79
CA SER A 106 -14.24 10.21 -6.73
C SER A 106 -14.52 9.49 -5.41
N PHE A 107 -13.92 9.94 -4.32
CA PHE A 107 -14.18 9.47 -2.95
C PHE A 107 -13.58 10.44 -1.93
N THR A 108 -13.99 10.27 -0.68
CA THR A 108 -13.47 11.03 0.46
C THR A 108 -13.04 10.08 1.56
N VAL A 109 -11.92 10.38 2.22
CA VAL A 109 -11.45 9.72 3.44
C VAL A 109 -11.49 10.73 4.56
N ASN A 110 -12.17 10.42 5.66
CA ASN A 110 -12.26 11.31 6.80
C ASN A 110 -11.07 11.12 7.75
N GLU A 111 -10.83 12.08 8.61
CA GLU A 111 -9.82 11.97 9.66
C GLU A 111 -10.12 10.79 10.59
N GLY A 112 -9.09 9.98 10.89
CA GLY A 112 -9.21 8.80 11.72
C GLY A 112 -9.97 7.63 11.08
N GLU A 113 -10.31 7.72 9.78
CA GLU A 113 -10.96 6.64 9.04
C GLU A 113 -9.91 5.67 8.47
N THR A 114 -10.25 4.38 8.46
CA THR A 114 -9.57 3.36 7.68
C THR A 114 -10.35 3.10 6.41
N PHE A 115 -9.83 3.54 5.28
CA PHE A 115 -10.47 3.39 3.98
C PHE A 115 -9.84 2.26 3.18
N GLY A 116 -10.65 1.32 2.69
CA GLY A 116 -10.20 0.17 1.89
C GLY A 116 -10.54 0.34 0.40
N LEU A 117 -9.52 0.42 -0.46
CA LEU A 117 -9.70 0.39 -1.92
C LEU A 117 -9.46 -1.02 -2.44
N VAL A 118 -10.51 -1.71 -2.88
CA VAL A 118 -10.47 -3.09 -3.33
C VAL A 118 -10.81 -3.22 -4.82
N GLY A 119 -10.39 -4.31 -5.44
CA GLY A 119 -10.62 -4.59 -6.85
C GLY A 119 -9.59 -5.59 -7.39
N GLU A 120 -9.79 -6.06 -8.62
CA GLU A 120 -8.91 -7.02 -9.29
C GLU A 120 -7.49 -6.49 -9.54
N SER A 121 -6.54 -7.40 -9.80
CA SER A 121 -5.19 -6.98 -10.21
C SER A 121 -5.27 -6.18 -11.51
N GLY A 122 -4.56 -5.04 -11.56
CA GLY A 122 -4.60 -4.15 -12.72
C GLY A 122 -5.76 -3.16 -12.76
N SER A 123 -6.69 -3.15 -11.80
CA SER A 123 -7.84 -2.22 -11.77
C SER A 123 -7.49 -0.76 -11.42
N GLY A 124 -6.21 -0.40 -11.29
CA GLY A 124 -5.80 0.98 -11.06
C GLY A 124 -5.60 1.40 -9.59
N LYS A 125 -5.82 0.53 -8.61
CA LYS A 125 -5.69 0.86 -7.16
C LYS A 125 -4.36 1.53 -6.79
N SER A 126 -3.25 0.92 -7.19
CA SER A 126 -1.91 1.47 -6.93
C SER A 126 -1.67 2.78 -7.70
N THR A 127 -2.33 2.96 -8.84
CA THR A 127 -2.27 4.20 -9.63
C THR A 127 -2.99 5.33 -8.88
N VAL A 128 -4.17 5.06 -8.33
CA VAL A 128 -4.90 6.04 -7.49
C VAL A 128 -4.07 6.42 -6.27
N ALA A 129 -3.49 5.46 -5.55
CA ALA A 129 -2.63 5.75 -4.40
C ALA A 129 -1.43 6.64 -4.78
N ARG A 130 -0.79 6.38 -5.94
CA ARG A 130 0.33 7.20 -6.44
C ARG A 130 -0.09 8.60 -6.88
N LEU A 131 -1.31 8.76 -7.39
CA LEU A 131 -1.88 10.07 -7.71
C LEU A 131 -2.10 10.89 -6.43
N ILE A 132 -2.66 10.26 -5.38
CA ILE A 132 -2.86 10.91 -4.07
C ILE A 132 -1.51 11.32 -3.46
N ALA A 133 -0.50 10.46 -3.55
CA ALA A 133 0.85 10.77 -3.08
C ALA A 133 1.59 11.81 -3.94
N GLY A 134 1.00 12.26 -5.06
CA GLY A 134 1.61 13.22 -5.98
C GLY A 134 2.77 12.65 -6.80
N LEU A 135 2.91 11.32 -6.88
CA LEU A 135 3.92 10.64 -7.70
C LEU A 135 3.55 10.60 -9.18
N TYR A 136 2.25 10.68 -9.49
CA TYR A 136 1.73 10.84 -10.83
C TYR A 136 0.93 12.13 -10.92
N ARG A 137 0.91 12.72 -12.13
CA ARG A 137 0.05 13.85 -12.43
C ARG A 137 -1.18 13.33 -13.19
N PRO A 138 -2.41 13.60 -12.73
CA PRO A 138 -3.61 13.20 -13.43
C PRO A 138 -3.80 13.99 -14.73
N ASP A 139 -4.56 13.42 -15.65
CA ASP A 139 -5.02 14.11 -16.88
C ASP A 139 -6.09 15.15 -16.54
N SER A 140 -6.99 14.81 -15.58
CA SER A 140 -8.03 15.70 -15.06
C SER A 140 -8.42 15.29 -13.63
N GLY A 141 -9.23 16.14 -12.99
CA GLY A 141 -9.70 15.93 -11.62
C GLY A 141 -8.81 16.62 -10.58
N GLN A 142 -9.18 16.44 -9.33
CA GLN A 142 -8.54 17.12 -8.19
C GLN A 142 -8.27 16.14 -7.05
N VAL A 143 -7.15 16.36 -6.37
CA VAL A 143 -6.80 15.67 -5.12
C VAL A 143 -6.47 16.71 -4.07
N ARG A 144 -7.21 16.68 -2.96
CA ARG A 144 -6.91 17.49 -1.78
C ARG A 144 -6.48 16.60 -0.63
N VAL A 145 -5.47 17.03 0.08
CA VAL A 145 -4.97 16.41 1.30
C VAL A 145 -5.01 17.45 2.40
N ILE A 146 -5.75 17.19 3.46
CA ILE A 146 -5.99 18.13 4.57
C ILE A 146 -6.43 19.50 4.01
N GLY A 147 -7.38 19.50 3.06
CA GLY A 147 -7.94 20.68 2.42
C GLY A 147 -7.03 21.35 1.37
N GLN A 148 -5.78 20.92 1.19
CA GLN A 148 -4.82 21.51 0.26
C GLN A 148 -4.76 20.75 -1.05
N ASP A 149 -4.85 21.44 -2.19
CA ASP A 149 -4.70 20.84 -3.52
C ASP A 149 -3.23 20.45 -3.77
N VAL A 150 -3.00 19.15 -3.93
CA VAL A 150 -1.63 18.62 -4.14
C VAL A 150 -1.28 18.40 -5.61
N VAL A 151 -2.23 18.62 -6.51
CA VAL A 151 -2.13 18.33 -7.95
C VAL A 151 -1.96 19.56 -8.80
N SER A 152 -2.83 20.57 -8.63
CA SER A 152 -2.88 21.74 -9.53
C SER A 152 -1.63 22.61 -9.41
N GLN A 153 -1.11 22.78 -8.19
CA GLN A 153 0.09 23.56 -7.90
C GLN A 153 1.10 22.76 -7.06
N PRO A 154 1.72 21.71 -7.61
CA PRO A 154 2.55 20.78 -6.84
C PRO A 154 3.79 21.44 -6.20
N SER A 155 4.22 22.60 -6.67
CA SER A 155 5.37 23.34 -6.13
C SER A 155 4.99 24.38 -5.08
N SER A 156 3.69 24.60 -4.81
CA SER A 156 3.25 25.53 -3.77
C SER A 156 3.73 25.09 -2.38
N LYS A 157 3.86 26.04 -1.46
CA LYS A 157 4.22 25.75 -0.07
C LYS A 157 3.19 24.82 0.57
N ASP A 158 1.92 25.12 0.39
CA ASP A 158 0.79 24.38 0.97
C ASP A 158 0.72 22.95 0.45
N ALA A 159 0.92 22.73 -0.86
CA ALA A 159 0.98 21.39 -1.45
C ALA A 159 2.19 20.59 -0.94
N ARG A 160 3.32 21.23 -0.66
CA ARG A 160 4.48 20.57 -0.05
C ARG A 160 4.21 20.17 1.40
N GLU A 161 3.59 21.02 2.19
CA GLU A 161 3.22 20.73 3.57
C GLU A 161 2.19 19.60 3.63
N ALA A 162 1.17 19.63 2.77
CA ALA A 162 0.18 18.55 2.68
C ALA A 162 0.83 17.21 2.32
N ARG A 163 1.78 17.20 1.37
CA ARG A 163 2.49 15.96 1.02
C ARG A 163 3.42 15.46 2.12
N ARG A 164 3.98 16.32 2.97
CA ARG A 164 4.73 15.89 4.16
C ARG A 164 3.87 15.18 5.19
N ALA A 165 2.57 15.46 5.21
CA ALA A 165 1.60 14.77 6.05
C ALA A 165 1.21 13.37 5.51
N LEU A 166 1.55 13.06 4.26
CA LEU A 166 1.31 11.77 3.63
C LEU A 166 2.54 10.87 3.75
N GLN A 167 2.31 9.63 4.14
CA GLN A 167 3.31 8.57 4.07
C GLN A 167 2.79 7.42 3.22
N MET A 168 3.61 6.91 2.32
CA MET A 168 3.28 5.78 1.46
C MET A 168 4.20 4.62 1.73
N ILE A 169 3.62 3.46 2.05
CA ILE A 169 4.36 2.20 2.17
C ILE A 169 4.16 1.45 0.85
N PHE A 170 5.25 1.16 0.15
CA PHE A 170 5.22 0.40 -1.09
C PHE A 170 5.07 -1.11 -0.81
N GLN A 171 4.49 -1.82 -1.76
CA GLN A 171 4.27 -3.27 -1.67
C GLN A 171 5.58 -4.06 -1.47
N ASP A 172 6.68 -3.60 -2.03
CA ASP A 172 8.02 -4.12 -1.82
C ASP A 172 8.93 -2.98 -1.34
N PRO A 173 9.02 -2.75 -0.02
CA PRO A 173 9.82 -1.65 0.52
C PRO A 173 11.32 -1.83 0.28
N TYR A 174 11.81 -3.06 0.15
CA TYR A 174 13.24 -3.30 -0.07
C TYR A 174 13.71 -2.88 -1.47
N SER A 175 12.86 -3.04 -2.49
CA SER A 175 13.18 -2.60 -3.85
C SER A 175 13.26 -1.09 -4.01
N SER A 176 12.66 -0.33 -3.09
CA SER A 176 12.70 1.14 -3.07
C SER A 176 13.91 1.72 -2.35
N LEU A 177 14.67 0.90 -1.62
CA LEU A 177 15.87 1.33 -0.91
C LEU A 177 17.09 1.28 -1.83
N ASN A 178 17.92 2.33 -1.79
CA ASN A 178 19.20 2.33 -2.50
C ASN A 178 20.24 1.51 -1.71
N ALA A 179 20.53 0.30 -2.18
CA ALA A 179 21.48 -0.61 -1.54
C ALA A 179 22.92 -0.08 -1.44
N ARG A 180 23.24 1.04 -2.10
CA ARG A 180 24.55 1.71 -2.02
C ARG A 180 24.64 2.78 -0.94
N MET A 181 23.51 3.14 -0.36
CA MET A 181 23.45 4.11 0.75
C MET A 181 23.58 3.40 2.09
N ARG A 182 24.15 4.08 3.07
CA ARG A 182 24.16 3.59 4.45
C ARG A 182 22.76 3.70 5.03
N VAL A 183 22.43 2.83 5.96
CA VAL A 183 21.12 2.84 6.66
C VAL A 183 20.84 4.21 7.28
N LEU A 184 21.85 4.84 7.89
CA LEU A 184 21.72 6.17 8.47
C LEU A 184 21.33 7.22 7.43
N ASP A 185 21.94 7.19 6.23
CA ASP A 185 21.67 8.16 5.17
C ASP A 185 20.25 7.97 4.60
N ILE A 186 19.78 6.72 4.51
CA ILE A 186 18.41 6.40 4.08
C ILE A 186 17.39 6.92 5.11
N VAL A 187 17.66 6.70 6.38
CA VAL A 187 16.74 7.13 7.46
C VAL A 187 16.73 8.66 7.62
N ALA A 188 17.87 9.31 7.38
CA ALA A 188 18.01 10.76 7.51
C ALA A 188 17.56 11.54 6.25
N GLU A 189 17.36 10.88 5.11
CA GLU A 189 17.00 11.54 3.85
C GLU A 189 15.74 12.45 3.95
N PRO A 190 14.70 12.11 4.72
CA PRO A 190 13.51 12.93 4.86
C PRO A 190 13.67 14.15 5.80
N ILE A 191 14.77 14.23 6.55
CA ILE A 191 15.05 15.26 7.56
C ILE A 191 15.81 16.42 6.93
#